data_5f032e5d8ef12d8cf0cf0dfb392c1775
#
_entry.id   5f032e5d8ef12d8cf0cf0dfb392c1775
#
_cell.length_a   1.000
_cell.length_b   1.000
_cell.length_c   1.000
_cell.angle_alpha   90.00
_cell.angle_beta   90.00
_cell.angle_gamma   90.00
#
_symmetry.space_group_name_H-M   'P 1'
#
loop_
_entity.id
_entity.type
_entity.pdbx_description
1 polymer ?
#
loop_
_entity_poly.entity_id
_entity_poly.type
_entity_poly.pdbx_seq_one_letter_code
_entity_poly.pdbx_strand_id
1 'polypeptide(L)'
;MKRSLSIFMFLCSMVSISAQNIQNNPGSNHGNRFEQLGTILPTPNNYRTASGAPGHEYWQQRADYDISAYLDEDKLNLKGSETITYYNNSPDELEYLWIQLDENQQSSVKNAGYDSSSMLPKQTSNTRLTATELPAKDNGFGVNLEKVTDAEGKPLSYVVNKTMMRIDLPKKLKKGETFKFKIDWNYNISDRMKMGGRGGYEFFPEDGNYLFTMTQWYPRLCVYSDFQGWQNHQFTGRGEFALTFGNFKVKMNVPADHTIASTGVGKNFSEVLTPEQLARWQKAQNATEPIEIVTLDEAKKAEKSKSKNRKTWVFEAENVRDFAWTSSRKFIWDAMPQVIAENNNKVMCMSLYPKEAYGLYRKYSTKAVAHTIKTYSDFTIPYPYPVAQSIEASNGMEYPMICFNYGRTEKDGTYSEGIKNGMLGVIIHEVGHNFFPMIINSDERQWSWMDE
;
A
#
# COMPACT_ATOMS: atom_id res chain seq x y z
N MET A 1 75.53 3.40 6.52
CA MET A 1 74.46 3.39 5.53
C MET A 1 73.60 2.13 5.60
N LYS A 2 74.09 0.90 5.74
CA LYS A 2 73.25 -0.30 5.74
C LYS A 2 72.29 -0.44 6.95
N ARG A 3 72.64 0.04 8.15
CA ARG A 3 71.80 0.00 9.36
C ARG A 3 70.62 0.99 9.33
N SER A 4 70.81 2.16 8.74
CA SER A 4 69.78 3.17 8.60
C SER A 4 68.68 2.77 7.58
N LEU A 5 69.04 2.00 6.54
CA LEU A 5 68.10 1.50 5.55
C LEU A 5 67.20 0.42 6.10
N SER A 6 67.74 -0.47 6.97
CA SER A 6 66.98 -1.51 7.62
C SER A 6 65.94 -0.97 8.61
N ILE A 7 66.30 0.10 9.34
CA ILE A 7 65.35 0.76 10.28
C ILE A 7 64.26 1.48 9.51
N PHE A 8 64.56 2.10 8.36
CA PHE A 8 63.57 2.74 7.53
C PHE A 8 62.59 1.75 6.89
N MET A 9 63.07 0.60 6.41
CA MET A 9 62.24 -0.48 5.89
C MET A 9 61.34 -1.09 6.99
N PHE A 10 61.82 -1.23 8.23
CA PHE A 10 61.04 -1.74 9.34
C PHE A 10 59.96 -0.74 9.82
N LEU A 11 60.26 0.56 9.80
CA LEU A 11 59.26 1.60 10.07
C LEU A 11 58.19 1.69 8.98
N CYS A 12 58.53 1.55 7.72
CA CYS A 12 57.56 1.52 6.63
C CYS A 12 56.64 0.29 6.69
N SER A 13 57.16 -0.89 7.11
CA SER A 13 56.33 -2.09 7.29
C SER A 13 55.40 -2.00 8.50
N MET A 14 55.79 -1.30 9.57
CA MET A 14 54.88 -1.06 10.71
C MET A 14 53.75 -0.07 10.38
N VAL A 15 54.02 0.96 9.57
CA VAL A 15 53.01 1.91 9.11
C VAL A 15 52.01 1.22 8.19
N SER A 16 52.48 0.27 7.35
CA SER A 16 51.60 -0.52 6.49
C SER A 16 50.70 -1.48 7.27
N ILE A 17 51.18 -2.04 8.42
CA ILE A 17 50.39 -2.90 9.28
C ILE A 17 49.31 -2.13 10.07
N SER A 18 49.62 -0.89 10.46
CA SER A 18 48.65 -0.02 11.12
C SER A 18 47.51 0.46 10.19
N ALA A 19 47.77 0.53 8.87
CA ALA A 19 46.75 0.92 7.89
C ALA A 19 45.76 -0.24 7.55
N GLN A 20 46.07 -1.46 7.95
CA GLN A 20 45.21 -2.64 7.67
C GLN A 20 44.22 -2.97 8.79
N ASN A 21 44.25 -2.26 9.92
CA ASN A 21 43.28 -2.46 11.01
C ASN A 21 42.19 -1.39 11.05
N ILE A 22 41.58 -1.11 9.90
CA ILE A 22 40.26 -0.48 9.92
C ILE A 22 39.28 -1.60 10.29
N GLN A 23 38.93 -1.68 11.55
CA GLN A 23 37.82 -2.55 11.98
C GLN A 23 36.56 -2.08 11.27
N ASN A 24 36.05 -2.91 10.37
CA ASN A 24 34.71 -2.71 9.84
C ASN A 24 33.74 -2.61 11.02
N ASN A 25 33.08 -1.49 11.17
CA ASN A 25 31.96 -1.39 12.08
C ASN A 25 30.85 -2.33 11.56
N PRO A 26 30.53 -3.44 12.25
CA PRO A 26 29.54 -4.41 11.79
C PRO A 26 28.12 -3.82 11.70
N GLY A 27 27.89 -2.61 12.19
CA GLY A 27 26.65 -1.86 12.06
C GLY A 27 26.64 -0.85 10.91
N SER A 28 27.70 -0.75 10.11
CA SER A 28 27.74 0.17 8.97
C SER A 28 28.19 -0.55 7.69
N ASN A 29 27.45 -0.38 6.62
CA ASN A 29 27.80 -0.88 5.28
C ASN A 29 28.90 -0.05 4.59
N HIS A 30 29.60 0.81 5.31
CA HIS A 30 30.61 1.71 4.74
C HIS A 30 31.84 1.00 4.16
N GLY A 31 32.02 -0.30 4.45
CA GLY A 31 33.13 -1.10 3.91
C GLY A 31 32.99 -1.47 2.43
N ASN A 32 31.77 -1.51 1.91
CA ASN A 32 31.47 -2.03 0.56
C ASN A 32 30.96 -0.97 -0.42
N ARG A 33 31.46 0.24 -0.34
CA ARG A 33 31.00 1.37 -1.18
C ARG A 33 31.05 1.09 -2.68
N PHE A 34 32.03 0.31 -3.12
CA PHE A 34 32.21 -0.04 -4.54
C PHE A 34 31.42 -1.28 -4.95
N GLU A 35 31.11 -2.18 -4.03
CA GLU A 35 30.28 -3.35 -4.29
C GLU A 35 28.83 -2.93 -4.59
N GLN A 36 28.31 -1.91 -3.89
CA GLN A 36 27.01 -1.32 -4.19
C GLN A 36 26.92 -0.79 -5.62
N LEU A 37 27.95 -0.09 -6.09
CA LEU A 37 27.99 0.43 -7.47
C LEU A 37 27.98 -0.68 -8.52
N GLY A 38 28.64 -1.81 -8.26
CA GLY A 38 28.69 -2.95 -9.19
C GLY A 38 27.39 -3.73 -9.28
N THR A 39 26.59 -3.77 -8.20
CA THR A 39 25.34 -4.55 -8.12
C THR A 39 24.08 -3.72 -8.36
N ILE A 40 24.11 -2.41 -8.05
CA ILE A 40 22.92 -1.54 -8.06
C ILE A 40 22.84 -0.72 -9.34
N LEU A 41 23.97 -0.29 -9.89
CA LEU A 41 24.01 0.50 -11.12
C LEU A 41 24.48 -0.38 -12.29
N PRO A 42 23.55 -0.98 -13.04
CA PRO A 42 23.91 -1.78 -14.22
C PRO A 42 24.62 -0.90 -15.26
N THR A 43 25.43 -1.54 -16.11
CA THR A 43 26.05 -0.88 -17.25
C THR A 43 24.99 -0.19 -18.11
N PRO A 44 25.21 1.06 -18.57
CA PRO A 44 24.29 1.75 -19.47
C PRO A 44 23.98 0.92 -20.72
N ASN A 45 22.71 0.96 -21.13
CA ASN A 45 22.23 0.28 -22.33
C ASN A 45 21.11 1.12 -23.01
N ASN A 46 20.39 0.54 -23.96
CA ASN A 46 19.30 1.24 -24.63
C ASN A 46 18.09 1.53 -23.72
N TYR A 47 17.95 0.80 -22.61
CA TYR A 47 16.84 0.96 -21.66
C TYR A 47 17.14 1.98 -20.57
N ARG A 48 18.44 2.11 -20.15
CA ARG A 48 18.85 3.04 -19.11
C ARG A 48 20.18 3.70 -19.40
N THR A 49 20.27 4.97 -19.05
CA THR A 49 21.52 5.75 -19.09
C THR A 49 22.43 5.36 -17.93
N ALA A 50 23.66 5.90 -17.92
CA ALA A 50 24.62 5.72 -16.81
C ALA A 50 24.10 6.24 -15.46
N SER A 51 23.19 7.21 -15.45
CA SER A 51 22.54 7.75 -14.24
C SER A 51 21.32 6.95 -13.81
N GLY A 52 20.93 5.88 -14.54
CA GLY A 52 19.72 5.12 -14.31
C GLY A 52 18.46 5.71 -14.94
N ALA A 53 18.52 6.89 -15.56
CA ALA A 53 17.38 7.49 -16.23
C ALA A 53 16.90 6.64 -17.42
N PRO A 54 15.60 6.68 -17.78
CA PRO A 54 15.05 5.94 -18.92
C PRO A 54 15.79 6.25 -20.23
N GLY A 55 16.17 5.20 -20.96
CA GLY A 55 16.72 5.27 -22.30
C GLY A 55 15.62 5.27 -23.38
N HIS A 56 16.03 5.31 -24.64
CA HIS A 56 15.09 5.42 -25.76
C HIS A 56 14.27 4.13 -26.05
N GLU A 57 14.68 2.98 -25.54
CA GLU A 57 13.95 1.71 -25.62
C GLU A 57 13.36 1.28 -24.25
N TYR A 58 13.30 2.21 -23.28
CA TYR A 58 12.74 1.92 -21.97
C TYR A 58 11.30 1.44 -22.05
N TRP A 59 10.97 0.45 -21.25
CA TRP A 59 9.65 -0.17 -21.18
C TRP A 59 9.21 -0.37 -19.74
N GLN A 60 7.91 -0.45 -19.56
CA GLN A 60 7.26 -0.87 -18.31
C GLN A 60 6.18 -1.88 -18.62
N GLN A 61 6.03 -2.86 -17.75
CA GLN A 61 4.88 -3.77 -17.79
C GLN A 61 3.61 -3.04 -17.34
N ARG A 62 2.47 -3.66 -17.64
CA ARG A 62 1.17 -3.17 -17.22
C ARG A 62 0.30 -4.34 -16.76
N ALA A 63 -0.52 -4.12 -15.71
CA ALA A 63 -1.51 -5.07 -15.23
C ALA A 63 -2.81 -4.36 -14.92
N ASP A 64 -3.88 -4.67 -15.66
CA ASP A 64 -5.23 -4.12 -15.43
C ASP A 64 -6.07 -5.13 -14.62
N TYR A 65 -6.90 -4.61 -13.71
CA TYR A 65 -7.69 -5.40 -12.77
C TYR A 65 -9.18 -5.07 -12.86
N ASP A 66 -10.05 -6.10 -12.96
CA ASP A 66 -11.48 -6.01 -12.70
C ASP A 66 -11.78 -6.90 -11.49
N ILE A 67 -12.07 -6.28 -10.34
CA ILE A 67 -12.18 -6.96 -9.05
C ILE A 67 -13.60 -6.82 -8.50
N SER A 68 -14.14 -7.91 -7.97
CA SER A 68 -15.37 -7.92 -7.16
C SER A 68 -15.05 -8.42 -5.77
N ALA A 69 -15.35 -7.62 -4.75
CA ALA A 69 -15.14 -7.93 -3.35
C ALA A 69 -16.47 -8.01 -2.59
N TYR A 70 -16.57 -8.97 -1.69
CA TYR A 70 -17.71 -9.17 -0.79
C TYR A 70 -17.22 -9.18 0.66
N LEU A 71 -17.60 -8.18 1.44
CA LEU A 71 -17.28 -8.07 2.86
C LEU A 71 -18.37 -8.74 3.70
N ASP A 72 -18.05 -9.85 4.35
CA ASP A 72 -18.91 -10.50 5.34
C ASP A 72 -18.52 -9.97 6.74
N GLU A 73 -19.23 -8.95 7.21
CA GLU A 73 -18.96 -8.32 8.51
C GLU A 73 -19.24 -9.27 9.68
N ASP A 74 -20.28 -10.13 9.57
CA ASP A 74 -20.66 -11.04 10.64
C ASP A 74 -19.58 -12.13 10.85
N LYS A 75 -18.90 -12.53 9.77
CA LYS A 75 -17.82 -13.54 9.79
C LYS A 75 -16.43 -12.96 9.80
N LEU A 76 -16.29 -11.63 9.69
CA LEU A 76 -15.02 -10.94 9.53
C LEU A 76 -14.19 -11.58 8.39
N ASN A 77 -14.82 -11.76 7.24
CA ASN A 77 -14.23 -12.43 6.09
C ASN A 77 -14.41 -11.59 4.83
N LEU A 78 -13.38 -11.56 3.99
CA LEU A 78 -13.43 -10.99 2.66
C LEU A 78 -13.37 -12.10 1.62
N LYS A 79 -14.29 -12.05 0.65
CA LYS A 79 -14.19 -12.84 -0.59
C LYS A 79 -13.92 -11.92 -1.75
N GLY A 80 -13.03 -12.36 -2.61
CA GLY A 80 -12.66 -11.62 -3.82
C GLY A 80 -12.67 -12.52 -5.05
N SER A 81 -12.96 -11.91 -6.18
CA SER A 81 -12.79 -12.48 -7.50
C SER A 81 -12.22 -11.40 -8.41
N GLU A 82 -11.12 -11.69 -9.08
CA GLU A 82 -10.49 -10.76 -9.99
C GLU A 82 -10.23 -11.35 -11.36
N THR A 83 -10.28 -10.51 -12.36
CA THR A 83 -9.74 -10.78 -13.68
C THR A 83 -8.57 -9.85 -13.90
N ILE A 84 -7.40 -10.41 -14.14
CA ILE A 84 -6.16 -9.68 -14.39
C ILE A 84 -5.84 -9.77 -15.87
N THR A 85 -5.51 -8.64 -16.49
CA THR A 85 -4.96 -8.57 -17.85
C THR A 85 -3.53 -8.06 -17.76
N TYR A 86 -2.56 -8.93 -18.00
CA TYR A 86 -1.14 -8.61 -17.98
C TYR A 86 -0.63 -8.35 -19.39
N TYR A 87 0.13 -7.26 -19.57
CA TYR A 87 0.70 -6.85 -20.85
C TYR A 87 2.22 -7.00 -20.78
N ASN A 88 2.78 -7.86 -21.65
CA ASN A 88 4.23 -7.99 -21.76
C ASN A 88 4.79 -6.97 -22.74
N ASN A 89 5.32 -5.86 -22.22
CA ASN A 89 5.98 -4.81 -22.99
C ASN A 89 7.51 -5.01 -23.07
N SER A 90 8.05 -5.99 -22.30
CA SER A 90 9.47 -6.31 -22.32
C SER A 90 9.88 -7.01 -23.63
N PRO A 91 11.18 -6.98 -23.99
CA PRO A 91 11.69 -7.78 -25.10
C PRO A 91 11.68 -9.29 -24.81
N ASP A 92 11.52 -9.70 -23.55
CA ASP A 92 11.67 -11.06 -23.10
C ASP A 92 10.40 -11.88 -23.32
N GLU A 93 10.56 -13.18 -23.59
CA GLU A 93 9.46 -14.16 -23.58
C GLU A 93 9.25 -14.66 -22.14
N LEU A 94 8.09 -14.39 -21.54
CA LEU A 94 7.79 -14.79 -20.18
C LEU A 94 7.13 -16.19 -20.15
N GLU A 95 7.66 -17.06 -19.31
CA GLU A 95 7.14 -18.44 -19.12
C GLU A 95 6.23 -18.55 -17.89
N TYR A 96 6.31 -17.58 -16.98
CA TYR A 96 5.55 -17.52 -15.73
C TYR A 96 5.35 -16.09 -15.29
N LEU A 97 4.37 -15.90 -14.38
CA LEU A 97 4.12 -14.65 -13.68
C LEU A 97 4.31 -14.84 -12.18
N TRP A 98 4.75 -13.77 -11.49
CA TRP A 98 4.81 -13.73 -10.04
C TRP A 98 3.72 -12.83 -9.46
N ILE A 99 3.05 -13.34 -8.43
CA ILE A 99 1.94 -12.70 -7.71
C ILE A 99 2.30 -12.57 -6.24
N GLN A 100 1.99 -11.43 -5.65
CA GLN A 100 2.12 -11.16 -4.22
C GLN A 100 0.82 -11.56 -3.50
N LEU A 101 0.94 -12.28 -2.40
CA LEU A 101 -0.14 -12.70 -1.50
C LEU A 101 0.16 -12.16 -0.09
N ASP A 102 0.18 -10.83 0.05
CA ASP A 102 0.75 -10.18 1.24
C ASP A 102 -0.06 -10.41 2.52
N GLU A 103 -1.37 -10.67 2.43
CA GLU A 103 -2.19 -11.11 3.57
C GLU A 103 -1.67 -12.41 4.21
N ASN A 104 -0.84 -13.18 3.52
CA ASN A 104 -0.16 -14.33 4.12
C ASN A 104 0.77 -13.94 5.26
N GLN A 105 1.15 -12.65 5.38
CA GLN A 105 1.89 -12.13 6.53
C GLN A 105 1.13 -12.29 7.87
N GLN A 106 -0.19 -12.31 7.85
CA GLN A 106 -1.02 -12.52 9.04
C GLN A 106 -1.14 -14.01 9.43
N SER A 107 -0.77 -14.90 8.52
CA SER A 107 -0.81 -16.35 8.77
C SER A 107 0.34 -16.79 9.68
N SER A 108 0.07 -17.71 10.60
CA SER A 108 1.09 -18.33 11.43
C SER A 108 2.00 -19.28 10.64
N VAL A 109 1.50 -19.88 9.54
CA VAL A 109 2.24 -20.89 8.76
C VAL A 109 2.74 -20.38 7.40
N LYS A 110 2.15 -19.30 6.86
CA LYS A 110 2.53 -18.72 5.57
C LYS A 110 3.36 -17.43 5.72
N ASN A 111 3.60 -16.99 6.94
CA ASN A 111 4.35 -15.77 7.23
C ASN A 111 5.81 -15.90 6.81
N ALA A 112 6.31 -14.88 6.10
CA ALA A 112 7.70 -14.82 5.64
C ALA A 112 8.63 -14.07 6.62
N GLY A 113 8.10 -13.53 7.71
CA GLY A 113 8.86 -12.70 8.65
C GLY A 113 10.08 -13.40 9.29
N TYR A 114 10.03 -14.71 9.39
CA TYR A 114 11.17 -15.50 9.89
C TYR A 114 12.30 -15.72 8.87
N ASP A 115 12.02 -15.47 7.59
CA ASP A 115 13.02 -15.62 6.52
C ASP A 115 13.86 -14.35 6.32
N SER A 116 13.41 -13.23 6.90
CA SER A 116 13.99 -11.91 6.66
C SER A 116 15.25 -11.61 7.46
N SER A 117 15.68 -12.50 8.36
CA SER A 117 16.76 -12.15 9.27
C SER A 117 18.13 -12.39 8.69
N SER A 118 18.71 -11.37 8.15
CA SER A 118 20.17 -11.26 8.07
C SER A 118 20.84 -11.13 9.45
N MET A 119 20.10 -10.83 10.52
CA MET A 119 20.62 -10.68 11.88
C MET A 119 19.63 -11.21 12.92
N LEU A 120 19.88 -12.44 13.36
CA LEU A 120 19.26 -12.93 14.60
C LEU A 120 19.77 -12.09 15.79
N PRO A 121 18.90 -11.60 16.66
CA PRO A 121 19.34 -10.91 17.86
C PRO A 121 20.18 -11.87 18.73
N LYS A 122 21.29 -11.36 19.28
CA LYS A 122 22.17 -12.15 20.18
C LYS A 122 21.42 -12.66 21.42
N GLN A 123 20.33 -12.01 21.77
CA GLN A 123 19.44 -12.39 22.88
C GLN A 123 17.99 -12.13 22.48
N THR A 124 17.08 -12.96 22.94
CA THR A 124 15.64 -12.78 22.76
C THR A 124 14.90 -13.03 24.08
N SER A 125 13.74 -12.41 24.28
CA SER A 125 12.91 -12.63 25.46
C SER A 125 12.17 -13.97 25.35
N ASN A 126 11.80 -14.55 26.50
CA ASN A 126 10.94 -15.73 26.55
C ASN A 126 9.61 -15.48 25.84
N THR A 127 9.03 -14.29 25.98
CA THR A 127 7.81 -13.90 25.28
C THR A 127 7.97 -13.99 23.76
N ARG A 128 9.10 -13.54 23.22
CA ARG A 128 9.39 -13.64 21.79
C ARG A 128 9.63 -15.08 21.33
N LEU A 129 10.31 -15.89 22.15
CA LEU A 129 10.46 -17.33 21.87
C LEU A 129 9.10 -18.03 21.87
N THR A 130 8.28 -17.81 22.89
CA THR A 130 6.92 -18.36 22.95
C THR A 130 6.06 -17.90 21.78
N ALA A 131 6.15 -16.63 21.40
CA ALA A 131 5.46 -16.12 20.19
C ALA A 131 6.00 -16.76 18.89
N THR A 132 7.25 -17.24 18.89
CA THR A 132 7.85 -17.99 17.77
C THR A 132 7.43 -19.47 17.77
N GLU A 133 7.20 -20.05 18.93
CA GLU A 133 6.74 -21.46 19.09
C GLU A 133 5.22 -21.62 18.90
N LEU A 134 4.43 -20.60 19.26
CA LEU A 134 2.97 -20.59 19.11
C LEU A 134 2.48 -20.76 17.66
N PRO A 135 3.19 -20.39 16.58
CA PRO A 135 2.76 -20.54 15.20
C PRO A 135 2.77 -21.96 14.63
N ALA A 136 3.05 -22.97 15.42
CA ALA A 136 2.99 -24.37 14.94
C ALA A 136 1.57 -24.82 14.52
N LYS A 137 0.53 -24.05 14.87
CA LYS A 137 -0.85 -24.31 14.45
C LYS A 137 -1.32 -23.21 13.51
N ASP A 138 -2.02 -23.61 12.45
CA ASP A 138 -2.67 -22.67 11.54
C ASP A 138 -3.68 -21.81 12.33
N ASN A 139 -3.52 -20.48 12.27
CA ASN A 139 -4.41 -19.53 12.90
C ASN A 139 -5.61 -19.14 11.99
N GLY A 140 -5.72 -19.75 10.81
CA GLY A 140 -6.79 -19.51 9.85
C GLY A 140 -6.70 -18.18 9.09
N PHE A 141 -5.61 -17.41 9.25
CA PHE A 141 -5.35 -16.20 8.47
C PHE A 141 -4.53 -16.48 7.21
N GLY A 142 -4.46 -15.47 6.33
CA GLY A 142 -3.82 -15.53 5.03
C GLY A 142 -4.77 -15.97 3.92
N VAL A 143 -4.32 -15.78 2.70
CA VAL A 143 -5.12 -16.01 1.49
C VAL A 143 -5.40 -17.50 1.26
N ASN A 144 -6.68 -17.82 1.07
CA ASN A 144 -7.15 -19.11 0.57
C ASN A 144 -7.52 -18.92 -0.90
N LEU A 145 -6.76 -19.54 -1.81
CA LEU A 145 -7.03 -19.54 -3.24
C LEU A 145 -8.12 -20.57 -3.54
N GLU A 146 -9.26 -20.15 -4.08
CA GLU A 146 -10.37 -21.03 -4.45
C GLU A 146 -10.23 -21.49 -5.90
N LYS A 147 -9.82 -20.59 -6.81
CA LYS A 147 -9.60 -20.88 -8.22
C LYS A 147 -8.49 -20.00 -8.78
N VAL A 148 -7.66 -20.59 -9.65
CA VAL A 148 -6.70 -19.88 -10.51
C VAL A 148 -6.86 -20.46 -11.92
N THR A 149 -7.40 -19.67 -12.85
CA THR A 149 -7.75 -20.13 -14.19
C THR A 149 -7.34 -19.14 -15.26
N ASP A 150 -7.19 -19.60 -16.50
CA ASP A 150 -7.12 -18.72 -17.67
C ASP A 150 -8.48 -18.06 -17.96
N ALA A 151 -8.55 -17.27 -19.03
CA ALA A 151 -9.77 -16.55 -19.41
C ALA A 151 -10.93 -17.50 -19.81
N GLU A 152 -10.62 -18.68 -20.29
CA GLU A 152 -11.55 -19.74 -20.71
C GLU A 152 -12.02 -20.61 -19.53
N GLY A 153 -11.45 -20.39 -18.33
CA GLY A 153 -11.81 -21.12 -17.12
C GLY A 153 -11.00 -22.42 -16.91
N LYS A 154 -9.96 -22.66 -17.70
CA LYS A 154 -9.08 -23.82 -17.54
C LYS A 154 -8.12 -23.56 -16.38
N PRO A 155 -7.93 -24.52 -15.45
CA PRO A 155 -7.01 -24.37 -14.33
C PRO A 155 -5.57 -24.09 -14.78
N LEU A 156 -4.91 -23.15 -14.11
CA LEU A 156 -3.49 -22.85 -14.29
C LEU A 156 -2.66 -23.57 -13.23
N SER A 157 -1.46 -24.01 -13.61
CA SER A 157 -0.47 -24.52 -12.67
C SER A 157 0.13 -23.38 -11.86
N TYR A 158 0.19 -23.52 -10.55
CA TYR A 158 0.81 -22.53 -9.69
C TYR A 158 1.45 -23.16 -8.44
N VAL A 159 2.41 -22.45 -7.86
CA VAL A 159 3.05 -22.81 -6.60
C VAL A 159 3.04 -21.59 -5.69
N VAL A 160 2.62 -21.79 -4.43
CA VAL A 160 2.67 -20.76 -3.39
C VAL A 160 3.84 -21.04 -2.46
N ASN A 161 4.68 -20.03 -2.27
CA ASN A 161 5.74 -20.02 -1.27
C ASN A 161 5.54 -18.79 -0.38
N LYS A 162 4.88 -18.98 0.76
CA LYS A 162 4.56 -17.94 1.74
C LYS A 162 3.78 -16.78 1.10
N THR A 163 4.37 -15.58 0.98
CA THR A 163 3.74 -14.39 0.41
C THR A 163 3.88 -14.28 -1.11
N MET A 164 4.49 -15.27 -1.76
CA MET A 164 4.70 -15.27 -3.21
C MET A 164 4.01 -16.46 -3.87
N MET A 165 3.36 -16.21 -5.00
CA MET A 165 2.79 -17.22 -5.88
C MET A 165 3.39 -17.09 -7.28
N ARG A 166 3.88 -18.20 -7.83
CA ARG A 166 4.27 -18.31 -9.23
C ARG A 166 3.15 -19.01 -10.00
N ILE A 167 2.74 -18.43 -11.11
CA ILE A 167 1.80 -19.03 -12.07
C ILE A 167 2.56 -19.37 -13.34
N ASP A 168 2.53 -20.63 -13.77
CA ASP A 168 3.13 -21.07 -15.03
C ASP A 168 2.17 -20.76 -16.19
N LEU A 169 2.68 -20.13 -17.25
CA LEU A 169 1.89 -19.77 -18.41
C LEU A 169 1.70 -20.97 -19.34
N PRO A 170 0.50 -21.16 -19.94
CA PRO A 170 0.25 -22.28 -20.88
C PRO A 170 1.12 -22.21 -22.14
N LYS A 171 1.53 -21.00 -22.53
CA LYS A 171 2.52 -20.72 -23.57
C LYS A 171 3.35 -19.51 -23.17
N LYS A 172 4.56 -19.38 -23.72
CA LYS A 172 5.39 -18.18 -23.54
C LYS A 172 4.67 -16.95 -24.02
N LEU A 173 4.70 -15.91 -23.20
CA LEU A 173 4.11 -14.61 -23.48
C LEU A 173 5.17 -13.70 -24.13
N LYS A 174 5.03 -13.42 -25.41
CA LYS A 174 5.98 -12.62 -26.18
C LYS A 174 5.74 -11.13 -26.00
N LYS A 175 6.73 -10.32 -26.40
CA LYS A 175 6.61 -8.85 -26.46
C LYS A 175 5.34 -8.43 -27.22
N GLY A 176 4.55 -7.54 -26.61
CA GLY A 176 3.31 -7.03 -27.14
C GLY A 176 2.09 -7.95 -27.00
N GLU A 177 2.28 -9.18 -26.51
CA GLU A 177 1.15 -10.07 -26.20
C GLU A 177 0.58 -9.77 -24.81
N THR A 178 -0.67 -10.19 -24.63
CA THR A 178 -1.39 -10.08 -23.35
C THR A 178 -1.77 -11.46 -22.84
N PHE A 179 -1.81 -11.60 -21.51
CA PHE A 179 -2.35 -12.79 -20.86
C PHE A 179 -3.44 -12.40 -19.87
N LYS A 180 -4.62 -13.00 -20.03
CA LYS A 180 -5.77 -12.76 -19.17
C LYS A 180 -6.09 -13.98 -18.34
N PHE A 181 -6.21 -13.81 -17.02
CA PHE A 181 -6.49 -14.88 -16.09
C PHE A 181 -7.33 -14.42 -14.92
N LYS A 182 -7.83 -15.37 -14.14
CA LYS A 182 -8.74 -15.13 -13.02
C LYS A 182 -8.23 -15.78 -11.75
N ILE A 183 -8.44 -15.09 -10.62
CA ILE A 183 -8.20 -15.62 -9.29
C ILE A 183 -9.45 -15.38 -8.45
N ASP A 184 -9.96 -16.44 -7.83
CA ASP A 184 -10.97 -16.37 -6.79
C ASP A 184 -10.33 -16.72 -5.45
N TRP A 185 -10.54 -15.88 -4.43
CA TRP A 185 -9.93 -16.07 -3.11
C TRP A 185 -10.85 -15.64 -1.98
N ASN A 186 -10.49 -16.04 -0.77
CA ASN A 186 -11.04 -15.49 0.46
C ASN A 186 -9.97 -15.46 1.55
N TYR A 187 -10.18 -14.65 2.59
CA TYR A 187 -9.41 -14.69 3.82
C TYR A 187 -10.19 -14.15 5.01
N ASN A 188 -9.81 -14.57 6.22
CA ASN A 188 -10.32 -14.01 7.46
C ASN A 188 -9.60 -12.71 7.78
N ILE A 189 -10.37 -11.64 7.98
CA ILE A 189 -9.84 -10.31 8.28
C ILE A 189 -9.32 -10.31 9.71
N SER A 190 -8.08 -9.88 9.92
CA SER A 190 -7.44 -9.84 11.22
C SER A 190 -7.85 -8.61 12.05
N ASP A 191 -7.85 -8.75 13.37
CA ASP A 191 -7.92 -7.62 14.32
C ASP A 191 -6.56 -6.89 14.32
N ARG A 192 -6.45 -5.82 13.53
CA ARG A 192 -5.19 -5.12 13.39
C ARG A 192 -4.73 -4.39 14.67
N MET A 193 -5.67 -4.08 15.57
CA MET A 193 -5.32 -3.45 16.85
C MET A 193 -4.61 -4.43 17.80
N LYS A 194 -4.81 -5.75 17.59
CA LYS A 194 -4.13 -6.81 18.36
C LYS A 194 -2.95 -7.42 17.62
N MET A 195 -3.11 -7.66 16.32
CA MET A 195 -2.09 -8.38 15.53
C MET A 195 -1.07 -7.44 14.88
N GLY A 196 -1.38 -6.14 14.81
CA GLY A 196 -0.59 -5.19 14.04
C GLY A 196 -0.87 -5.33 12.53
N GLY A 197 -0.02 -4.70 11.71
CA GLY A 197 -0.18 -4.63 10.26
C GLY A 197 -0.93 -3.38 9.82
N ARG A 198 -1.01 -3.18 8.50
CA ARG A 198 -1.64 -2.00 7.90
C ARG A 198 -3.12 -2.22 7.63
N GLY A 199 -3.52 -3.44 7.25
CA GLY A 199 -4.88 -3.85 6.98
C GLY A 199 -5.54 -4.64 8.11
N GLY A 200 -6.86 -4.79 8.03
CA GLY A 200 -7.65 -5.53 9.00
C GLY A 200 -8.86 -4.75 9.49
N TYR A 201 -9.40 -5.11 10.65
CA TYR A 201 -10.47 -4.36 11.29
C TYR A 201 -10.04 -3.76 12.63
N GLU A 202 -10.72 -2.69 13.02
CA GLU A 202 -10.80 -2.19 14.38
C GLU A 202 -12.23 -2.38 14.89
N PHE A 203 -12.36 -2.87 16.13
CA PHE A 203 -13.65 -3.05 16.79
C PHE A 203 -13.88 -1.95 17.83
N PHE A 204 -15.05 -1.33 17.82
CA PHE A 204 -15.47 -0.29 18.77
C PHE A 204 -16.46 -0.92 19.78
N PRO A 205 -15.99 -1.26 20.99
CA PRO A 205 -16.85 -1.97 21.96
C PRO A 205 -18.00 -1.12 22.48
N GLU A 206 -17.89 0.23 22.45
CA GLU A 206 -18.92 1.14 22.95
C GLU A 206 -20.22 1.07 22.14
N ASP A 207 -20.14 0.75 20.85
CA ASP A 207 -21.29 0.69 19.94
C ASP A 207 -21.37 -0.64 19.15
N GLY A 208 -20.39 -1.51 19.34
CA GLY A 208 -20.33 -2.82 18.72
C GLY A 208 -20.19 -2.79 17.20
N ASN A 209 -19.48 -1.79 16.65
CA ASN A 209 -19.24 -1.62 15.22
C ASN A 209 -17.77 -1.85 14.85
N TYR A 210 -17.55 -1.99 13.55
CA TYR A 210 -16.23 -2.20 12.96
C TYR A 210 -15.87 -1.07 12.00
N LEU A 211 -14.56 -0.82 11.90
CA LEU A 211 -13.93 -0.06 10.84
C LEU A 211 -12.96 -0.99 10.12
N PHE A 212 -13.17 -1.22 8.83
CA PHE A 212 -12.34 -2.08 8.01
C PHE A 212 -11.38 -1.23 7.18
N THR A 213 -10.09 -1.58 7.24
CA THR A 213 -9.01 -1.03 6.43
C THR A 213 -8.50 -2.12 5.51
N MET A 214 -8.72 -1.99 4.21
CA MET A 214 -8.36 -2.99 3.22
C MET A 214 -7.14 -2.54 2.44
N THR A 215 -5.98 -2.86 2.99
CA THR A 215 -4.66 -2.71 2.39
C THR A 215 -4.12 -4.10 2.05
N GLN A 216 -3.33 -4.24 0.98
CA GLN A 216 -2.69 -5.53 0.62
C GLN A 216 -3.68 -6.72 0.47
N TRP A 217 -4.94 -6.44 0.15
CA TRP A 217 -6.12 -7.28 0.33
C TRP A 217 -6.43 -8.24 -0.84
N TYR A 218 -5.75 -8.10 -1.97
CA TYR A 218 -5.97 -8.88 -3.19
C TYR A 218 -4.64 -9.41 -3.74
N PRO A 219 -4.62 -10.50 -4.54
CA PRO A 219 -3.42 -10.97 -5.22
C PRO A 219 -2.90 -9.94 -6.23
N ARG A 220 -1.61 -9.57 -6.17
CA ARG A 220 -1.03 -8.44 -6.90
C ARG A 220 0.15 -8.87 -7.77
N LEU A 221 0.25 -8.38 -9.02
CA LEU A 221 1.39 -8.63 -9.91
C LEU A 221 2.68 -8.02 -9.35
N CYS A 222 3.74 -8.82 -9.29
CA CYS A 222 5.10 -8.32 -9.08
C CYS A 222 5.55 -7.46 -10.27
N VAL A 223 6.49 -6.55 -10.02
CA VAL A 223 7.19 -5.83 -11.10
C VAL A 223 8.12 -6.80 -11.84
N TYR A 224 8.15 -6.68 -13.15
CA TYR A 224 9.20 -7.21 -14.01
C TYR A 224 9.93 -6.03 -14.67
N SER A 225 11.21 -5.87 -14.38
CA SER A 225 12.01 -4.72 -14.80
C SER A 225 13.18 -5.10 -15.70
N ASP A 226 13.70 -4.11 -16.43
CA ASP A 226 14.83 -4.25 -17.35
C ASP A 226 16.18 -4.59 -16.66
N PHE A 227 16.33 -4.19 -15.39
CA PHE A 227 17.61 -4.33 -14.68
C PHE A 227 17.64 -5.50 -13.68
N GLN A 228 16.48 -6.00 -13.23
CA GLN A 228 16.41 -7.02 -12.19
C GLN A 228 15.54 -8.22 -12.58
N GLY A 229 14.72 -8.11 -13.65
CA GLY A 229 13.70 -9.09 -13.93
C GLY A 229 12.57 -9.01 -12.89
N TRP A 230 12.11 -10.16 -12.37
CA TRP A 230 11.04 -10.23 -11.38
C TRP A 230 11.48 -9.74 -10.01
N GLN A 231 10.75 -8.76 -9.47
CA GLN A 231 10.88 -8.29 -8.10
C GLN A 231 9.94 -9.10 -7.21
N ASN A 232 10.33 -10.32 -6.88
CA ASN A 232 9.52 -11.31 -6.18
C ASN A 232 10.00 -11.60 -4.75
N HIS A 233 10.52 -10.58 -4.06
CA HIS A 233 10.92 -10.71 -2.67
C HIS A 233 9.71 -10.91 -1.76
N GLN A 234 9.87 -11.78 -0.76
CA GLN A 234 8.84 -12.05 0.24
C GLN A 234 8.45 -10.77 0.99
N PHE A 235 7.17 -10.62 1.32
CA PHE A 235 6.71 -9.58 2.22
C PHE A 235 6.97 -9.99 3.67
N THR A 236 7.77 -9.23 4.35
CA THR A 236 8.20 -9.49 5.73
C THR A 236 7.65 -8.47 6.73
N GLY A 237 6.65 -7.67 6.31
CA GLY A 237 6.02 -6.60 7.09
C GLY A 237 6.71 -5.24 6.95
N ARG A 238 7.67 -5.12 6.02
CA ARG A 238 8.33 -3.87 5.64
C ARG A 238 8.56 -3.84 4.13
N GLY A 239 8.57 -2.64 3.54
CA GLY A 239 8.66 -2.45 2.11
C GLY A 239 7.38 -2.93 1.43
N GLU A 240 6.36 -2.08 1.43
CA GLU A 240 5.01 -2.43 1.03
C GLU A 240 4.87 -2.57 -0.48
N PHE A 241 5.58 -1.75 -1.26
CA PHE A 241 5.33 -1.60 -2.68
C PHE A 241 6.51 -2.03 -3.55
N ALA A 242 6.22 -2.96 -4.47
CA ALA A 242 6.98 -3.30 -5.66
C ALA A 242 5.96 -3.86 -6.64
N LEU A 243 5.16 -2.98 -7.30
CA LEU A 243 3.94 -3.32 -8.01
C LEU A 243 3.89 -2.69 -9.40
N THR A 244 3.27 -3.41 -10.32
CA THR A 244 3.06 -2.98 -11.70
C THR A 244 1.88 -2.03 -11.81
N PHE A 245 2.05 -0.90 -12.50
CA PHE A 245 0.98 0.05 -12.77
C PHE A 245 -0.07 -0.51 -13.73
N GLY A 246 -1.31 -0.07 -13.56
CA GLY A 246 -2.42 -0.42 -14.44
C GLY A 246 -3.71 0.30 -14.08
N ASN A 247 -4.79 -0.14 -14.69
CA ASN A 247 -6.12 0.36 -14.46
C ASN A 247 -6.89 -0.60 -13.55
N PHE A 248 -7.71 -0.02 -12.68
CA PHE A 248 -8.53 -0.78 -11.74
C PHE A 248 -10.00 -0.44 -11.92
N LYS A 249 -10.83 -1.48 -11.94
CA LYS A 249 -12.27 -1.40 -11.76
C LYS A 249 -12.65 -2.31 -10.61
N VAL A 250 -13.14 -1.73 -9.52
CA VAL A 250 -13.40 -2.48 -8.30
C VAL A 250 -14.83 -2.28 -7.84
N LYS A 251 -15.51 -3.39 -7.60
CA LYS A 251 -16.87 -3.49 -7.07
C LYS A 251 -16.81 -4.02 -5.65
N MET A 252 -17.28 -3.25 -4.69
CA MET A 252 -17.25 -3.61 -3.28
C MET A 252 -18.67 -3.75 -2.76
N ASN A 253 -19.08 -4.98 -2.48
CA ASN A 253 -20.38 -5.30 -1.91
C ASN A 253 -20.27 -5.35 -0.38
N VAL A 254 -20.99 -4.46 0.29
CA VAL A 254 -20.93 -4.24 1.74
C VAL A 254 -22.34 -4.05 2.33
N PRO A 255 -22.54 -4.09 3.68
CA PRO A 255 -23.80 -3.69 4.31
C PRO A 255 -24.28 -2.33 3.81
N ALA A 256 -25.60 -2.16 3.62
CA ALA A 256 -26.15 -0.97 2.99
C ALA A 256 -25.98 0.32 3.80
N ASP A 257 -25.68 0.22 5.09
CA ASP A 257 -25.39 1.34 6.00
C ASP A 257 -23.91 1.71 6.06
N HIS A 258 -23.01 0.98 5.35
CA HIS A 258 -21.60 1.34 5.26
C HIS A 258 -21.35 2.45 4.24
N THR A 259 -20.43 3.35 4.59
CA THR A 259 -19.81 4.31 3.69
C THR A 259 -18.42 3.81 3.33
N ILE A 260 -18.03 3.98 2.06
CA ILE A 260 -16.72 3.56 1.52
C ILE A 260 -15.92 4.76 1.07
N ALA A 261 -14.62 4.72 1.34
CA ALA A 261 -13.60 5.46 0.60
C ALA A 261 -12.64 4.48 -0.07
N SER A 262 -12.05 4.88 -1.18
CA SER A 262 -11.25 3.96 -2.01
C SER A 262 -10.30 4.72 -2.92
N THR A 263 -9.21 4.07 -3.33
CA THR A 263 -8.43 4.49 -4.50
C THR A 263 -9.38 4.74 -5.68
N GLY A 264 -9.17 5.84 -6.41
CA GLY A 264 -9.93 6.15 -7.62
C GLY A 264 -11.22 6.94 -7.40
N VAL A 265 -12.03 6.99 -8.43
CA VAL A 265 -13.27 7.77 -8.50
C VAL A 265 -14.49 6.87 -8.37
N GLY A 266 -15.41 7.23 -7.48
CA GLY A 266 -16.71 6.57 -7.35
C GLY A 266 -17.57 6.79 -8.59
N LYS A 267 -18.08 5.70 -9.17
CA LYS A 267 -18.80 5.72 -10.45
C LYS A 267 -20.32 5.65 -10.30
N ASN A 268 -20.82 5.26 -9.13
CA ASN A 268 -22.26 5.02 -8.94
C ASN A 268 -22.81 5.69 -7.67
N PHE A 269 -22.36 6.88 -7.32
CA PHE A 269 -22.82 7.61 -6.14
C PHE A 269 -24.35 7.84 -6.14
N SER A 270 -24.98 7.99 -7.31
CA SER A 270 -26.44 8.09 -7.43
C SER A 270 -27.21 6.83 -6.98
N GLU A 271 -26.56 5.68 -6.95
CA GLU A 271 -27.17 4.40 -6.55
C GLU A 271 -26.93 4.09 -5.06
N VAL A 272 -25.82 4.58 -4.49
CA VAL A 272 -25.37 4.19 -3.15
C VAL A 272 -25.54 5.28 -2.08
N LEU A 273 -25.67 6.54 -2.48
CA LEU A 273 -25.95 7.68 -1.61
C LEU A 273 -27.48 7.93 -1.51
N THR A 274 -27.92 8.50 -0.39
CA THR A 274 -29.27 9.05 -0.32
C THR A 274 -29.40 10.30 -1.19
N PRO A 275 -30.61 10.72 -1.56
CA PRO A 275 -30.80 11.96 -2.32
C PRO A 275 -30.16 13.20 -1.65
N GLU A 276 -30.21 13.29 -0.32
CA GLU A 276 -29.63 14.38 0.46
C GLU A 276 -28.09 14.33 0.46
N GLN A 277 -27.52 13.13 0.58
CA GLN A 277 -26.07 12.94 0.49
C GLN A 277 -25.57 13.26 -0.90
N LEU A 278 -26.28 12.83 -1.95
CA LEU A 278 -25.94 13.13 -3.34
C LEU A 278 -26.00 14.64 -3.62
N ALA A 279 -27.02 15.34 -3.13
CA ALA A 279 -27.11 16.79 -3.25
C ALA A 279 -25.94 17.51 -2.57
N ARG A 280 -25.53 17.08 -1.37
CA ARG A 280 -24.34 17.59 -0.68
C ARG A 280 -23.06 17.30 -1.43
N TRP A 281 -22.90 16.09 -2.01
CA TRP A 281 -21.78 15.76 -2.87
C TRP A 281 -21.69 16.68 -4.09
N GLN A 282 -22.80 16.95 -4.78
CA GLN A 282 -22.84 17.86 -5.91
C GLN A 282 -22.43 19.29 -5.51
N LYS A 283 -22.92 19.76 -4.35
CA LYS A 283 -22.54 21.06 -3.80
C LYS A 283 -21.05 21.12 -3.44
N ALA A 284 -20.52 20.06 -2.86
CA ALA A 284 -19.11 19.97 -2.45
C ALA A 284 -18.14 20.16 -3.61
N GLN A 285 -18.51 19.77 -4.82
CA GLN A 285 -17.64 19.90 -6.01
C GLN A 285 -17.24 21.33 -6.37
N ASN A 286 -17.94 22.35 -5.84
CA ASN A 286 -17.66 23.75 -6.12
C ASN A 286 -17.54 24.57 -4.81
N ALA A 287 -17.37 23.89 -3.68
CA ALA A 287 -17.28 24.53 -2.38
C ALA A 287 -15.86 25.09 -2.13
N THR A 288 -15.79 26.18 -1.36
CA THR A 288 -14.51 26.76 -0.87
C THR A 288 -14.15 26.27 0.53
N GLU A 289 -15.07 25.58 1.19
CA GLU A 289 -14.93 24.98 2.52
C GLU A 289 -15.47 23.55 2.49
N PRO A 290 -14.94 22.63 3.34
CA PRO A 290 -15.42 21.26 3.37
C PRO A 290 -16.90 21.15 3.70
N ILE A 291 -17.64 20.42 2.88
CA ILE A 291 -19.06 20.08 3.08
C ILE A 291 -19.18 18.65 3.56
N GLU A 292 -19.92 18.42 4.65
CA GLU A 292 -20.27 17.08 5.09
C GLU A 292 -21.22 16.42 4.09
N ILE A 293 -20.79 15.34 3.49
CA ILE A 293 -21.59 14.48 2.59
C ILE A 293 -22.42 13.52 3.43
N VAL A 294 -21.75 12.81 4.37
CA VAL A 294 -22.38 12.05 5.45
C VAL A 294 -22.16 12.79 6.74
N THR A 295 -23.25 13.22 7.37
CA THR A 295 -23.19 14.04 8.59
C THR A 295 -22.94 13.20 9.83
N LEU A 296 -22.52 13.84 10.92
CA LEU A 296 -22.37 13.20 12.23
C LEU A 296 -23.65 12.50 12.70
N ASP A 297 -24.82 13.13 12.50
CA ASP A 297 -26.10 12.55 12.90
C ASP A 297 -26.49 11.33 12.05
N GLU A 298 -26.21 11.37 10.74
CA GLU A 298 -26.40 10.23 9.85
C GLU A 298 -25.49 9.05 10.23
N ALA A 299 -24.22 9.31 10.54
CA ALA A 299 -23.29 8.29 11.02
C ALA A 299 -23.75 7.67 12.35
N LYS A 300 -24.12 8.48 13.34
CA LYS A 300 -24.69 8.01 14.61
C LYS A 300 -25.97 7.19 14.44
N LYS A 301 -26.77 7.50 13.43
CA LYS A 301 -27.96 6.71 13.08
C LYS A 301 -27.58 5.38 12.44
N ALA A 302 -26.61 5.39 11.52
CA ALA A 302 -26.09 4.21 10.85
C ALA A 302 -25.45 3.23 11.85
N GLU A 303 -24.69 3.71 12.84
CA GLU A 303 -24.11 2.88 13.92
C GLU A 303 -25.15 1.99 14.63
N LYS A 304 -26.40 2.42 14.68
CA LYS A 304 -27.49 1.69 15.33
C LYS A 304 -28.28 0.79 14.38
N SER A 305 -28.13 0.93 13.06
CA SER A 305 -29.01 0.29 12.07
C SER A 305 -28.65 -1.15 11.82
N LYS A 306 -27.35 -1.50 11.76
CA LYS A 306 -26.81 -2.84 11.46
C LYS A 306 -27.58 -3.53 10.32
N SER A 307 -27.62 -2.84 9.17
CA SER A 307 -28.44 -3.23 8.02
C SER A 307 -28.12 -4.64 7.53
N LYS A 308 -29.15 -5.43 7.30
CA LYS A 308 -29.03 -6.73 6.61
C LYS A 308 -29.09 -6.60 5.09
N ASN A 309 -29.54 -5.46 4.58
CA ASN A 309 -29.48 -5.15 3.15
C ASN A 309 -28.04 -4.84 2.75
N ARG A 310 -27.75 -4.98 1.47
CA ARG A 310 -26.42 -4.73 0.92
C ARG A 310 -26.48 -3.74 -0.23
N LYS A 311 -25.37 -3.07 -0.48
CA LYS A 311 -25.17 -2.23 -1.66
C LYS A 311 -23.77 -2.47 -2.24
N THR A 312 -23.61 -2.20 -3.51
CA THR A 312 -22.32 -2.33 -4.22
C THR A 312 -21.82 -0.97 -4.64
N TRP A 313 -20.66 -0.58 -4.14
CA TRP A 313 -19.93 0.59 -4.58
C TRP A 313 -19.02 0.20 -5.74
N VAL A 314 -18.89 1.10 -6.72
CA VAL A 314 -18.03 0.92 -7.89
C VAL A 314 -17.04 2.07 -7.96
N PHE A 315 -15.74 1.72 -7.99
CA PHE A 315 -14.66 2.68 -8.17
C PHE A 315 -13.78 2.29 -9.36
N GLU A 316 -13.24 3.31 -10.02
CA GLU A 316 -12.29 3.15 -11.11
C GLU A 316 -11.08 4.06 -10.87
N ALA A 317 -9.89 3.52 -11.12
CA ALA A 317 -8.63 4.23 -11.05
C ALA A 317 -7.79 3.91 -12.30
N GLU A 318 -7.14 4.92 -12.85
CA GLU A 318 -6.32 4.79 -14.05
C GLU A 318 -4.85 5.02 -13.70
N ASN A 319 -3.99 4.16 -14.24
CA ASN A 319 -2.53 4.27 -14.14
C ASN A 319 -2.06 4.43 -12.69
N VAL A 320 -2.46 3.50 -11.83
CA VAL A 320 -2.04 3.42 -10.42
C VAL A 320 -1.34 2.11 -10.15
N ARG A 321 -0.46 2.11 -9.12
CA ARG A 321 0.32 0.92 -8.79
C ARG A 321 -0.39 -0.03 -7.83
N ASP A 322 -1.39 0.45 -7.08
CA ASP A 322 -2.12 -0.35 -6.10
C ASP A 322 -3.52 0.23 -5.86
N PHE A 323 -4.33 -0.51 -5.09
CA PHE A 323 -5.70 -0.15 -4.78
C PHE A 323 -6.05 -0.52 -3.33
N ALA A 324 -6.43 0.46 -2.51
CA ALA A 324 -6.93 0.26 -1.17
C ALA A 324 -8.35 0.82 -1.01
N TRP A 325 -9.04 0.35 0.02
CA TRP A 325 -10.35 0.86 0.40
C TRP A 325 -10.63 0.69 1.90
N THR A 326 -11.63 1.37 2.38
CA THR A 326 -12.11 1.28 3.76
C THR A 326 -13.63 1.25 3.79
N SER A 327 -14.19 0.66 4.83
CA SER A 327 -15.64 0.49 4.97
C SER A 327 -16.06 0.54 6.43
N SER A 328 -17.02 1.38 6.74
CA SER A 328 -17.66 1.42 8.07
C SER A 328 -19.01 2.14 8.01
N ARG A 329 -19.93 1.77 8.90
CA ARG A 329 -21.13 2.56 9.16
C ARG A 329 -20.89 3.76 10.05
N LYS A 330 -19.70 3.82 10.69
CA LYS A 330 -19.30 4.93 11.58
C LYS A 330 -18.83 6.17 10.85
N PHE A 331 -18.60 6.09 9.53
CA PHE A 331 -17.97 7.18 8.81
C PHE A 331 -18.87 8.40 8.62
N ILE A 332 -18.37 9.52 9.09
CA ILE A 332 -18.68 10.86 8.64
C ILE A 332 -17.79 11.11 7.44
N TRP A 333 -18.29 11.81 6.42
CA TRP A 333 -17.54 12.08 5.21
C TRP A 333 -17.70 13.53 4.81
N ASP A 334 -16.60 14.25 4.67
CA ASP A 334 -16.60 15.61 4.12
C ASP A 334 -15.66 15.75 2.91
N ALA A 335 -15.92 16.78 2.07
CA ALA A 335 -15.21 16.98 0.82
C ALA A 335 -15.18 18.45 0.41
N MET A 336 -14.10 18.84 -0.29
CA MET A 336 -13.96 20.10 -1.01
C MET A 336 -13.00 19.93 -2.20
N PRO A 337 -13.07 20.74 -3.27
CA PRO A 337 -12.11 20.68 -4.35
C PRO A 337 -10.85 21.49 -4.03
N GLN A 338 -9.71 21.04 -4.58
CA GLN A 338 -8.49 21.82 -4.74
C GLN A 338 -8.11 21.87 -6.22
N VAL A 339 -8.02 23.05 -6.79
CA VAL A 339 -7.55 23.22 -8.17
C VAL A 339 -6.03 23.36 -8.17
N ILE A 340 -5.37 22.57 -9.02
CA ILE A 340 -3.92 22.63 -9.26
C ILE A 340 -3.72 23.53 -10.48
N ALA A 341 -3.06 24.67 -10.29
CA ALA A 341 -2.98 25.72 -11.30
C ALA A 341 -2.22 25.27 -12.56
N GLU A 342 -1.16 24.50 -12.40
CA GLU A 342 -0.22 24.13 -13.45
C GLU A 342 -0.84 23.22 -14.52
N ASN A 343 -1.77 22.34 -14.15
CA ASN A 343 -2.43 21.42 -15.05
C ASN A 343 -3.97 21.59 -15.09
N ASN A 344 -4.49 22.57 -14.37
CA ASN A 344 -5.92 22.82 -14.19
C ASN A 344 -6.72 21.59 -13.69
N ASN A 345 -6.06 20.68 -12.99
CA ASN A 345 -6.69 19.51 -12.39
C ASN A 345 -7.51 19.91 -11.16
N LYS A 346 -8.76 19.51 -11.13
CA LYS A 346 -9.66 19.72 -9.99
C LYS A 346 -9.69 18.46 -9.14
N VAL A 347 -8.87 18.45 -8.10
CA VAL A 347 -8.73 17.32 -7.16
C VAL A 347 -9.82 17.40 -6.10
N MET A 348 -10.64 16.35 -5.96
CA MET A 348 -11.57 16.23 -4.84
C MET A 348 -10.82 15.75 -3.59
N CYS A 349 -10.63 16.65 -2.64
CA CYS A 349 -10.01 16.38 -1.35
C CYS A 349 -11.09 15.97 -0.36
N MET A 350 -10.91 14.81 0.30
CA MET A 350 -11.93 14.21 1.16
C MET A 350 -11.35 13.69 2.45
N SER A 351 -12.21 13.60 3.48
CA SER A 351 -11.87 12.89 4.72
C SER A 351 -13.05 12.04 5.18
N LEU A 352 -12.75 10.81 5.60
CA LEU A 352 -13.70 9.93 6.26
C LEU A 352 -13.17 9.55 7.65
N TYR A 353 -14.03 9.65 8.65
CA TYR A 353 -13.62 9.46 10.03
C TYR A 353 -14.81 9.08 10.92
N PRO A 354 -14.59 8.32 12.00
CA PRO A 354 -15.64 8.03 12.97
C PRO A 354 -15.87 9.24 13.90
N LYS A 355 -16.97 9.21 14.65
CA LYS A 355 -17.34 10.28 15.60
C LYS A 355 -16.26 10.59 16.64
N GLU A 356 -15.44 9.62 16.98
CA GLU A 356 -14.32 9.72 17.92
C GLU A 356 -13.22 10.69 17.43
N ALA A 357 -13.18 10.94 16.13
CA ALA A 357 -12.24 11.89 15.52
C ALA A 357 -12.91 13.21 15.09
N TYR A 358 -14.22 13.38 15.28
CA TYR A 358 -15.00 14.48 14.72
C TYR A 358 -14.42 15.85 15.04
N GLY A 359 -14.05 16.10 16.29
CA GLY A 359 -13.56 17.41 16.73
C GLY A 359 -12.27 17.88 16.05
N LEU A 360 -11.44 16.94 15.56
CA LEU A 360 -10.20 17.20 14.86
C LEU A 360 -10.38 17.12 13.34
N TYR A 361 -10.85 15.98 12.83
CA TYR A 361 -10.93 15.71 11.40
C TYR A 361 -11.86 16.71 10.68
N ARG A 362 -13.04 16.96 11.22
CA ARG A 362 -13.99 17.91 10.65
C ARG A 362 -13.38 19.31 10.50
N LYS A 363 -12.54 19.69 11.45
CA LYS A 363 -11.96 21.04 11.49
C LYS A 363 -10.73 21.19 10.59
N TYR A 364 -9.92 20.14 10.46
CA TYR A 364 -8.57 20.28 9.88
C TYR A 364 -8.27 19.34 8.72
N SER A 365 -8.76 18.07 8.72
CA SER A 365 -8.21 17.02 7.87
C SER A 365 -8.36 17.33 6.37
N THR A 366 -9.56 17.60 5.87
CA THR A 366 -9.79 17.86 4.44
C THR A 366 -9.05 19.10 3.94
N LYS A 367 -8.92 20.14 4.80
CA LYS A 367 -8.11 21.31 4.49
C LYS A 367 -6.62 20.98 4.43
N ALA A 368 -6.15 20.13 5.32
CA ALA A 368 -4.76 19.67 5.31
C ALA A 368 -4.45 18.87 4.03
N VAL A 369 -5.36 17.96 3.62
CA VAL A 369 -5.23 17.25 2.33
C VAL A 369 -5.13 18.25 1.17
N ALA A 370 -6.07 19.19 1.06
CA ALA A 370 -6.10 20.18 -0.02
C ALA A 370 -4.81 21.03 -0.05
N HIS A 371 -4.37 21.50 1.12
CA HIS A 371 -3.15 22.29 1.24
C HIS A 371 -1.90 21.48 0.87
N THR A 372 -1.81 20.23 1.31
CA THR A 372 -0.69 19.35 1.02
C THR A 372 -0.58 19.08 -0.48
N ILE A 373 -1.69 18.70 -1.13
CA ILE A 373 -1.72 18.45 -2.58
C ILE A 373 -1.27 19.69 -3.36
N LYS A 374 -1.75 20.88 -2.97
CA LYS A 374 -1.33 22.14 -3.60
C LYS A 374 0.17 22.38 -3.39
N THR A 375 0.64 22.30 -2.15
CA THR A 375 2.03 22.61 -1.81
C THR A 375 3.01 21.66 -2.50
N TYR A 376 2.75 20.36 -2.46
CA TYR A 376 3.62 19.40 -3.16
C TYR A 376 3.59 19.58 -4.68
N SER A 377 2.43 19.96 -5.25
CA SER A 377 2.36 20.30 -6.69
C SER A 377 3.21 21.50 -7.04
N ASP A 378 3.21 22.55 -6.20
CA ASP A 378 4.01 23.77 -6.42
C ASP A 378 5.53 23.48 -6.38
N PHE A 379 5.98 22.48 -5.59
CA PHE A 379 7.41 22.18 -5.38
C PHE A 379 7.95 20.97 -6.14
N THR A 380 7.08 20.13 -6.70
CA THR A 380 7.49 18.89 -7.38
C THR A 380 6.90 18.80 -8.80
N ILE A 381 5.80 18.07 -8.96
CA ILE A 381 5.07 17.90 -10.21
C ILE A 381 3.57 18.15 -9.95
N PRO A 382 2.82 18.69 -10.91
CA PRO A 382 1.37 18.85 -10.75
C PRO A 382 0.70 17.52 -10.45
N TYR A 383 -0.08 17.44 -9.37
CA TYR A 383 -0.79 16.22 -8.98
C TYR A 383 -1.68 15.71 -10.13
N PRO A 384 -1.48 14.47 -10.60
CA PRO A 384 -2.15 13.98 -11.80
C PRO A 384 -3.53 13.37 -11.53
N TYR A 385 -3.81 12.93 -10.30
CA TYR A 385 -5.01 12.19 -9.97
C TYR A 385 -6.19 13.09 -9.60
N PRO A 386 -7.44 12.63 -9.82
CA PRO A 386 -8.64 13.44 -9.58
C PRO A 386 -9.09 13.49 -8.12
N VAL A 387 -8.49 12.69 -7.23
CA VAL A 387 -8.93 12.50 -5.84
C VAL A 387 -7.72 12.44 -4.92
N ALA A 388 -7.87 12.93 -3.67
CA ALA A 388 -6.96 12.71 -2.56
C ALA A 388 -7.75 12.60 -1.25
N GLN A 389 -7.51 11.55 -0.46
CA GLN A 389 -8.34 11.23 0.70
C GLN A 389 -7.51 10.92 1.94
N SER A 390 -7.97 11.40 3.10
CA SER A 390 -7.44 11.09 4.42
C SER A 390 -8.49 10.35 5.24
N ILE A 391 -8.17 9.15 5.68
CA ILE A 391 -9.06 8.29 6.44
C ILE A 391 -8.56 8.17 7.87
N GLU A 392 -9.39 8.47 8.85
CA GLU A 392 -9.05 8.13 10.23
C GLU A 392 -9.26 6.63 10.46
N ALA A 393 -8.18 5.93 10.71
CA ALA A 393 -8.15 4.51 10.95
C ALA A 393 -7.09 4.09 11.99
N SER A 394 -6.70 4.99 12.90
CA SER A 394 -5.66 4.78 13.91
C SER A 394 -4.37 4.17 13.33
N ASN A 395 -3.92 4.70 12.18
CA ASN A 395 -2.87 4.11 11.36
C ASN A 395 -2.02 5.22 10.73
N GLY A 396 -0.91 4.87 10.09
CA GLY A 396 -0.19 5.63 9.08
C GLY A 396 0.01 4.66 7.92
N MET A 397 -0.53 4.96 6.74
CA MET A 397 -0.42 4.11 5.56
C MET A 397 -0.88 4.84 4.32
N GLU A 398 -0.09 4.79 3.30
CA GLU A 398 -0.29 5.42 2.01
C GLU A 398 -0.79 4.43 0.95
N TYR A 399 -1.62 4.95 0.03
CA TYR A 399 -2.05 4.29 -1.20
C TYR A 399 -2.37 5.35 -2.25
N PRO A 400 -2.40 5.01 -3.54
CA PRO A 400 -2.78 5.99 -4.56
C PRO A 400 -4.15 6.61 -4.25
N MET A 401 -4.22 7.93 -4.13
CA MET A 401 -5.43 8.72 -3.88
C MET A 401 -6.12 8.52 -2.52
N ILE A 402 -5.61 7.67 -1.64
CA ILE A 402 -6.17 7.42 -0.31
C ILE A 402 -5.05 7.12 0.67
N CYS A 403 -5.08 7.73 1.84
CA CYS A 403 -4.19 7.39 2.93
C CYS A 403 -4.96 7.20 4.24
N PHE A 404 -4.37 6.42 5.14
CA PHE A 404 -4.92 6.11 6.45
C PHE A 404 -4.08 6.82 7.49
N ASN A 405 -4.75 7.49 8.43
CA ASN A 405 -4.12 8.38 9.39
C ASN A 405 -4.69 8.13 10.80
N TYR A 406 -4.10 8.76 11.78
CA TYR A 406 -4.63 8.80 13.15
C TYR A 406 -4.99 10.23 13.56
N GLY A 407 -5.76 10.37 14.64
CA GLY A 407 -6.06 11.68 15.23
C GLY A 407 -7.43 11.73 15.88
N ARG A 408 -7.58 11.06 17.02
CA ARG A 408 -8.82 11.08 17.82
C ARG A 408 -8.73 12.10 18.94
N THR A 409 -9.90 12.62 19.29
CA THR A 409 -10.04 13.47 20.48
C THR A 409 -10.13 12.60 21.74
N GLU A 410 -10.01 13.24 22.91
CA GLU A 410 -10.43 12.64 24.16
C GLU A 410 -11.95 12.37 24.14
N LYS A 411 -12.43 11.54 25.07
CA LYS A 411 -13.87 11.16 25.11
C LYS A 411 -14.82 12.35 25.27
N ASP A 412 -14.36 13.44 25.85
CA ASP A 412 -15.12 14.69 26.00
C ASP A 412 -15.04 15.61 24.77
N GLY A 413 -14.35 15.20 23.71
CA GLY A 413 -14.15 15.95 22.47
C GLY A 413 -13.01 16.95 22.52
N THR A 414 -12.27 17.05 23.63
CA THR A 414 -11.08 17.90 23.74
C THR A 414 -9.85 17.25 23.11
N TYR A 415 -8.84 18.03 22.82
CA TYR A 415 -7.55 17.55 22.29
C TYR A 415 -6.41 18.50 22.68
N SER A 416 -5.21 17.98 22.82
CA SER A 416 -4.01 18.79 23.01
C SER A 416 -3.44 19.28 21.68
N GLU A 417 -2.61 20.33 21.73
CA GLU A 417 -1.84 20.79 20.57
C GLU A 417 -0.93 19.66 20.03
N GLY A 418 -0.40 18.78 20.89
CA GLY A 418 0.39 17.63 20.48
C GLY A 418 -0.40 16.65 19.63
N ILE A 419 -1.63 16.31 20.02
CA ILE A 419 -2.52 15.42 19.23
C ILE A 419 -2.86 16.06 17.89
N LYS A 420 -3.23 17.34 17.88
CA LYS A 420 -3.54 18.10 16.65
C LYS A 420 -2.35 18.12 15.68
N ASN A 421 -1.17 18.49 16.18
CA ASN A 421 0.02 18.62 15.35
C ASN A 421 0.52 17.24 14.87
N GLY A 422 0.39 16.18 15.70
CA GLY A 422 0.66 14.81 15.30
C GLY A 422 -0.26 14.35 14.17
N MET A 423 -1.57 14.61 14.26
CA MET A 423 -2.52 14.32 13.20
C MET A 423 -2.21 15.09 11.91
N LEU A 424 -1.91 16.38 11.98
CA LEU A 424 -1.56 17.18 10.81
C LEU A 424 -0.24 16.66 10.18
N GLY A 425 0.73 16.32 11.01
CA GLY A 425 2.00 15.77 10.56
C GLY A 425 1.83 14.47 9.78
N VAL A 426 1.05 13.51 10.30
CA VAL A 426 0.80 12.24 9.59
C VAL A 426 -0.02 12.45 8.32
N ILE A 427 -1.03 13.35 8.32
CA ILE A 427 -1.79 13.64 7.09
C ILE A 427 -0.88 14.22 6.00
N ILE A 428 0.00 15.16 6.35
CA ILE A 428 0.95 15.75 5.40
C ILE A 428 1.91 14.69 4.86
N HIS A 429 2.42 13.81 5.71
CA HIS A 429 3.32 12.72 5.36
C HIS A 429 2.64 11.73 4.40
N GLU A 430 1.52 11.14 4.82
CA GLU A 430 0.82 10.11 4.04
C GLU A 430 0.22 10.65 2.71
N VAL A 431 -0.26 11.90 2.70
CA VAL A 431 -0.70 12.54 1.46
C VAL A 431 0.51 12.88 0.57
N GLY A 432 1.66 13.19 1.16
CA GLY A 432 2.92 13.40 0.43
C GLY A 432 3.35 12.19 -0.36
N HIS A 433 3.14 10.97 0.18
CA HIS A 433 3.39 9.72 -0.52
C HIS A 433 2.56 9.53 -1.81
N ASN A 434 1.46 10.25 -2.00
CA ASN A 434 0.76 10.28 -3.30
C ASN A 434 1.64 10.79 -4.46
N PHE A 435 2.71 11.53 -4.16
CA PHE A 435 3.71 11.97 -5.14
C PHE A 435 4.86 10.97 -5.24
N PHE A 436 5.37 10.50 -4.12
CA PHE A 436 6.39 9.48 -4.02
C PHE A 436 6.10 8.59 -2.79
N PRO A 437 5.89 7.27 -2.96
CA PRO A 437 6.19 6.43 -4.13
C PRO A 437 4.99 6.14 -5.05
N MET A 438 3.84 6.81 -4.93
CA MET A 438 2.64 6.41 -5.69
C MET A 438 2.66 6.80 -7.17
N ILE A 439 3.42 7.81 -7.58
CA ILE A 439 3.61 8.19 -8.99
C ILE A 439 4.88 7.56 -9.56
N ILE A 440 5.93 7.43 -8.74
CA ILE A 440 7.23 6.89 -9.15
C ILE A 440 7.42 5.54 -8.49
N ASN A 441 7.57 4.48 -9.30
CA ASN A 441 7.75 3.12 -8.79
C ASN A 441 9.09 2.95 -8.08
N SER A 442 9.06 2.38 -6.88
CA SER A 442 10.20 1.99 -6.06
C SER A 442 10.14 0.50 -5.74
N ASP A 443 11.29 -0.18 -5.62
CA ASP A 443 11.40 -1.53 -5.06
C ASP A 443 11.68 -1.44 -3.56
N GLU A 444 10.67 -1.20 -2.78
CA GLU A 444 10.77 -1.05 -1.33
C GLU A 444 11.08 -2.38 -0.62
N ARG A 445 10.72 -3.53 -1.24
CA ARG A 445 11.03 -4.84 -0.72
C ARG A 445 12.54 -5.06 -0.56
N GLN A 446 13.32 -4.47 -1.45
CA GLN A 446 14.77 -4.51 -1.41
C GLN A 446 15.36 -3.23 -0.81
N TRP A 447 14.74 -2.08 -1.06
CA TRP A 447 15.25 -0.75 -0.73
C TRP A 447 14.21 0.08 0.03
N SER A 448 13.79 -0.39 1.21
CA SER A 448 12.72 0.24 2.01
C SER A 448 13.00 1.72 2.36
N TRP A 449 14.26 2.17 2.40
CA TRP A 449 14.62 3.56 2.62
C TRP A 449 14.19 4.51 1.48
N MET A 450 13.76 3.97 0.34
CA MET A 450 13.26 4.79 -0.77
C MET A 450 11.82 5.26 -0.53
N ASP A 451 11.16 4.77 0.47
CA ASP A 451 9.78 5.09 0.81
C ASP A 451 9.73 6.15 1.92
N GLU A 452 10.31 5.89 3.08
CA GLU A 452 10.25 6.69 4.32
C GLU A 452 11.36 7.77 4.46
#